data_46c22032c66467815bc7feb314a21f38
#
_entry.id   46c22032c66467815bc7feb314a21f38
#
_cell.length_a   1.000
_cell.length_b   1.000
_cell.length_c   1.000
_cell.angle_alpha   90.00
_cell.angle_beta   90.00
_cell.angle_gamma   90.00
#
_symmetry.space_group_name_H-M   'P 1'
#
loop_
_entity.id
_entity.type
_entity.pdbx_description
1 polymer ?
#
loop_
_entity_poly.entity_id
_entity_poly.type
_entity_poly.pdbx_seq_one_letter_code
_entity_poly.pdbx_strand_id
1 'polypeptide(L)'
;LAIASGKGRPTRTPNLWTTLLRHPGLFRRWIPFGGKLLAGQIPVRDRELMILRTAWRCGTEYEWGQHSQIARDAGVTAEELVNIARGPGASEWGPFDATLLRAVDELHDESCIADETWEILADRYDDKQLIELPMLIGQYHLVAFTMNSLRLQREPDADRFPDVG
;
A
#
# COMPACT_ATOMS: atom_id res chain seq x y z
N LEU A 1 -10.92 -7.52 -12.11
CA LEU A 1 -10.28 -7.73 -10.81
C LEU A 1 -11.11 -6.98 -9.77
N ALA A 2 -12.09 -7.65 -9.17
CA ALA A 2 -12.65 -7.21 -7.91
C ALA A 2 -11.58 -7.50 -6.88
N ILE A 3 -11.08 -6.48 -6.19
CA ILE A 3 -10.37 -6.67 -4.94
C ILE A 3 -11.42 -7.31 -4.03
N ALA A 4 -11.26 -8.61 -3.79
CA ALA A 4 -12.23 -9.39 -3.05
C ALA A 4 -12.06 -9.09 -1.55
N SER A 5 -12.69 -8.03 -1.08
CA SER A 5 -13.20 -8.02 0.28
C SER A 5 -14.43 -8.92 0.30
N GLY A 6 -14.44 -9.94 1.15
CA GLY A 6 -15.43 -11.01 1.17
C GLY A 6 -16.85 -10.63 1.61
N LYS A 7 -17.30 -9.41 1.40
CA LYS A 7 -18.65 -8.93 1.72
C LYS A 7 -19.16 -7.98 0.64
N GLY A 8 -19.97 -8.53 -0.25
CA GLY A 8 -20.82 -7.74 -1.14
C GLY A 8 -20.07 -7.14 -2.33
N ARG A 9 -20.67 -7.27 -3.52
CA ARG A 9 -20.24 -6.56 -4.73
C ARG A 9 -20.36 -5.07 -4.45
N PRO A 10 -19.32 -4.24 -4.69
CA PRO A 10 -19.46 -2.80 -4.52
C PRO A 10 -20.62 -2.31 -5.39
N THR A 11 -21.56 -1.63 -4.80
CA THR A 11 -22.75 -1.07 -5.47
C THR A 11 -22.38 0.06 -6.44
N ARG A 12 -21.13 0.54 -6.37
CA ARG A 12 -20.58 1.62 -7.19
C ARG A 12 -19.19 1.24 -7.69
N THR A 13 -18.90 1.58 -8.94
CA THR A 13 -17.55 1.45 -9.50
C THR A 13 -16.62 2.46 -8.82
N PRO A 14 -15.47 2.05 -8.27
CA PRO A 14 -14.52 2.97 -7.65
C PRO A 14 -14.08 4.10 -8.57
N ASN A 15 -13.90 5.29 -8.00
CA ASN A 15 -13.51 6.49 -8.74
C ASN A 15 -12.17 6.32 -9.51
N LEU A 16 -11.26 5.51 -8.98
CA LEU A 16 -10.02 5.14 -9.66
C LEU A 16 -10.30 4.52 -11.04
N TRP A 17 -11.20 3.55 -11.10
CA TRP A 17 -11.50 2.84 -12.35
C TRP A 17 -12.14 3.75 -13.38
N THR A 18 -13.14 4.55 -12.97
CA THR A 18 -13.84 5.48 -13.86
C THR A 18 -12.91 6.55 -14.40
N THR A 19 -11.89 6.95 -13.61
CA THR A 19 -10.89 7.93 -14.01
C THR A 19 -9.87 7.33 -14.99
N LEU A 20 -9.27 6.20 -14.64
CA LEU A 20 -8.21 5.59 -15.46
C LEU A 20 -8.75 5.00 -16.76
N LEU A 21 -10.02 4.59 -16.81
CA LEU A 21 -10.68 4.13 -18.04
C LEU A 21 -10.80 5.21 -19.12
N ARG A 22 -10.57 6.49 -18.79
CA ARG A 22 -10.45 7.56 -19.81
C ARG A 22 -9.20 7.39 -20.68
N HIS A 23 -8.22 6.59 -20.25
CA HIS A 23 -7.07 6.19 -21.05
C HIS A 23 -7.00 4.66 -21.16
N PRO A 24 -7.90 4.02 -21.94
CA PRO A 24 -8.09 2.57 -21.94
C PRO A 24 -6.85 1.79 -22.40
N GLY A 25 -6.04 2.38 -23.28
CA GLY A 25 -4.79 1.78 -23.74
C GLY A 25 -3.76 1.61 -22.62
N LEU A 26 -3.57 2.65 -21.80
CA LEU A 26 -2.68 2.62 -20.63
C LEU A 26 -3.24 1.71 -19.53
N PHE A 27 -4.53 1.86 -19.23
CA PHE A 27 -5.21 1.07 -18.21
C PHE A 27 -5.05 -0.44 -18.45
N ARG A 28 -5.27 -0.92 -19.68
CA ARG A 28 -5.12 -2.34 -20.03
C ARG A 28 -3.70 -2.87 -19.86
N ARG A 29 -2.69 -2.03 -19.96
CA ARG A 29 -1.28 -2.42 -19.76
C ARG A 29 -0.87 -2.40 -18.29
N TRP A 30 -1.40 -1.45 -17.54
CA TRP A 30 -1.09 -1.28 -16.13
C TRP A 30 -1.77 -2.31 -15.22
N ILE A 31 -3.05 -2.63 -15.46
CA ILE A 31 -3.85 -3.54 -14.61
C ILE A 31 -3.21 -4.92 -14.40
N PRO A 32 -2.67 -5.61 -15.43
CA PRO A 32 -2.03 -6.91 -15.21
C PRO A 32 -0.81 -6.82 -14.28
N PHE A 33 -0.05 -5.75 -14.38
CA PHE A 33 1.13 -5.53 -13.54
C PHE A 33 0.73 -5.27 -12.07
N GLY A 34 -0.15 -4.31 -11.81
CA GLY A 34 -0.65 -4.05 -10.48
C GLY A 34 -1.34 -5.27 -9.85
N GLY A 35 -2.13 -5.99 -10.64
CA GLY A 35 -2.79 -7.23 -10.21
C GLY A 35 -1.80 -8.35 -9.89
N LYS A 36 -0.65 -8.43 -10.59
CA LYS A 36 0.41 -9.39 -10.30
C LYS A 36 1.08 -9.11 -8.96
N LEU A 37 1.35 -7.84 -8.64
CA LEU A 37 1.91 -7.45 -7.35
C LEU A 37 0.94 -7.70 -6.18
N LEU A 38 -0.36 -7.43 -6.38
CA LEU A 38 -1.38 -7.74 -5.37
C LEU A 38 -1.56 -9.25 -5.11
N ALA A 39 -1.30 -10.08 -6.11
CA ALA A 39 -1.33 -11.54 -6.01
C ALA A 39 0.09 -12.14 -6.00
N GLY A 40 1.06 -11.39 -5.48
CA GLY A 40 2.47 -11.76 -5.44
C GLY A 40 2.84 -12.76 -4.34
N GLN A 41 4.14 -12.81 -4.02
CA GLN A 41 4.70 -13.75 -3.03
C GLN A 41 4.76 -13.12 -1.61
N ILE A 42 4.67 -11.79 -1.51
CA ILE A 42 4.67 -11.09 -0.21
C ILE A 42 3.37 -11.42 0.54
N PRO A 43 3.45 -11.82 1.83
CA PRO A 43 2.26 -12.04 2.65
C PRO A 43 1.31 -10.84 2.63
N VAL A 44 0.00 -11.12 2.60
CA VAL A 44 -1.01 -10.06 2.44
C VAL A 44 -0.88 -8.97 3.51
N ARG A 45 -0.68 -9.35 4.76
CA ARG A 45 -0.51 -8.41 5.86
C ARG A 45 0.72 -7.51 5.66
N ASP A 46 1.87 -8.10 5.35
CA ASP A 46 3.12 -7.36 5.12
C ASP A 46 2.96 -6.37 3.94
N ARG A 47 2.32 -6.83 2.88
CA ARG A 47 1.96 -6.01 1.71
C ARG A 47 1.11 -4.81 2.09
N GLU A 48 0.05 -5.01 2.88
CA GLU A 48 -0.85 -3.91 3.27
C GLU A 48 -0.18 -2.91 4.21
N LEU A 49 0.73 -3.34 5.10
CA LEU A 49 1.54 -2.42 5.90
C LEU A 49 2.34 -1.47 5.01
N MET A 50 3.01 -1.99 3.98
CA MET A 50 3.81 -1.19 3.05
C MET A 50 2.95 -0.27 2.18
N ILE A 51 1.81 -0.75 1.68
CA ILE A 51 0.88 0.05 0.87
C ILE A 51 0.32 1.22 1.68
N LEU A 52 -0.15 0.95 2.89
CA LEU A 52 -0.70 1.99 3.77
C LEU A 52 0.37 3.00 4.20
N ARG A 53 1.61 2.54 4.48
CA ARG A 53 2.71 3.46 4.76
C ARG A 53 3.02 4.34 3.54
N THR A 54 3.03 3.77 2.34
CA THR A 54 3.20 4.54 1.09
C THR A 54 2.08 5.57 0.93
N ALA A 55 0.82 5.17 1.15
CA ALA A 55 -0.32 6.07 1.07
C ALA A 55 -0.20 7.24 2.05
N TRP A 56 0.23 6.97 3.29
CA TRP A 56 0.48 8.01 4.30
C TRP A 56 1.60 8.95 3.87
N ARG A 57 2.76 8.41 3.48
CA ARG A 57 3.93 9.21 3.05
C ARG A 57 3.63 10.08 1.83
N CYS A 58 2.82 9.60 0.91
CA CYS A 58 2.39 10.34 -0.28
C CYS A 58 1.16 11.25 -0.04
N GLY A 59 0.57 11.25 1.13
CA GLY A 59 -0.64 12.01 1.43
C GLY A 59 -1.85 11.59 0.60
N THR A 60 -1.99 10.29 0.28
CA THR A 60 -3.04 9.77 -0.59
C THR A 60 -4.16 9.14 0.22
N GLU A 61 -5.09 9.96 0.70
CA GLU A 61 -6.24 9.50 1.51
C GLU A 61 -7.15 8.53 0.73
N TYR A 62 -7.21 8.65 -0.60
CA TYR A 62 -7.92 7.71 -1.44
C TYR A 62 -7.40 6.28 -1.30
N GLU A 63 -6.08 6.11 -1.43
CA GLU A 63 -5.42 4.81 -1.36
C GLU A 63 -5.51 4.22 0.05
N TRP A 64 -5.29 5.06 1.05
CA TRP A 64 -5.51 4.69 2.45
C TRP A 64 -6.90 4.10 2.67
N GLY A 65 -7.93 4.81 2.22
CA GLY A 65 -9.32 4.37 2.40
C GLY A 65 -9.65 3.05 1.70
N GLN A 66 -9.03 2.77 0.55
CA GLN A 66 -9.22 1.50 -0.16
C GLN A 66 -8.50 0.34 0.52
N HIS A 67 -7.30 0.56 1.04
CA HIS A 67 -6.44 -0.48 1.59
C HIS A 67 -6.67 -0.74 3.09
N SER A 68 -7.22 0.20 3.86
CA SER A 68 -7.50 0.01 5.29
C SER A 68 -8.42 -1.18 5.57
N GLN A 69 -9.46 -1.40 4.75
CA GLN A 69 -10.35 -2.54 4.93
C GLN A 69 -9.66 -3.86 4.58
N ILE A 70 -8.84 -3.89 3.52
CA ILE A 70 -8.08 -5.07 3.11
C ILE A 70 -7.06 -5.43 4.20
N ALA A 71 -6.42 -4.42 4.79
CA ALA A 71 -5.50 -4.59 5.90
C ALA A 71 -6.18 -5.21 7.13
N ARG A 72 -7.38 -4.74 7.51
CA ARG A 72 -8.16 -5.34 8.60
C ARG A 72 -8.53 -6.80 8.31
N ASP A 73 -8.95 -7.09 7.09
CA ASP A 73 -9.26 -8.46 6.67
C ASP A 73 -8.02 -9.36 6.70
N ALA A 74 -6.81 -8.79 6.57
CA ALA A 74 -5.52 -9.44 6.72
C ALA A 74 -4.98 -9.48 8.17
N GLY A 75 -5.76 -8.99 9.14
CA GLY A 75 -5.44 -9.03 10.57
C GLY A 75 -4.71 -7.80 11.12
N VAL A 76 -4.62 -6.71 10.36
CA VAL A 76 -4.09 -5.44 10.86
C VAL A 76 -5.14 -4.80 11.79
N THR A 77 -4.75 -4.50 13.00
CA THR A 77 -5.63 -3.92 14.03
C THR A 77 -5.86 -2.42 13.81
N ALA A 78 -6.87 -1.87 14.48
CA ALA A 78 -7.12 -0.43 14.44
C ALA A 78 -5.96 0.39 15.04
N GLU A 79 -5.28 -0.15 16.06
CA GLU A 79 -4.11 0.46 16.67
C GLU A 79 -2.91 0.45 15.71
N GLU A 80 -2.69 -0.67 15.03
CA GLU A 80 -1.64 -0.77 14.01
C GLU A 80 -1.87 0.19 12.85
N LEU A 81 -3.11 0.47 12.44
CA LEU A 81 -3.40 1.50 11.43
C LEU A 81 -2.91 2.88 11.90
N VAL A 82 -3.11 3.23 13.17
CA VAL A 82 -2.56 4.48 13.73
C VAL A 82 -1.03 4.45 13.74
N ASN A 83 -0.44 3.32 14.10
CA ASN A 83 1.01 3.15 14.18
C ASN A 83 1.69 3.12 12.82
N ILE A 84 1.01 2.67 11.75
CA ILE A 84 1.49 2.85 10.36
C ILE A 84 1.70 4.33 10.06
N ALA A 85 0.76 5.17 10.43
CA ALA A 85 0.86 6.62 10.22
C ALA A 85 2.00 7.23 11.05
N ARG A 86 2.17 6.83 12.32
CA ARG A 86 3.29 7.25 13.18
C ARG A 86 4.65 6.81 12.63
N GLY A 87 4.70 5.64 12.00
CA GLY A 87 5.88 5.13 11.31
C GLY A 87 6.63 4.02 12.05
N PRO A 88 7.84 3.67 11.55
CA PRO A 88 8.61 2.53 12.05
C PRO A 88 9.10 2.68 13.51
N GLY A 89 9.08 3.91 14.04
CA GLY A 89 9.49 4.20 15.43
C GLY A 89 8.39 3.99 16.47
N ALA A 90 7.17 3.62 16.10
CA ALA A 90 6.11 3.32 17.06
C ALA A 90 6.49 2.09 17.91
N SER A 91 6.28 2.17 19.23
CA SER A 91 6.81 1.20 20.20
C SER A 91 6.17 -0.20 20.13
N GLU A 92 5.02 -0.31 19.50
CA GLU A 92 4.22 -1.53 19.42
C GLU A 92 4.60 -2.45 18.26
N TRP A 93 5.49 -1.99 17.36
CA TRP A 93 5.93 -2.81 16.24
C TRP A 93 6.88 -3.92 16.65
N GLY A 94 6.63 -5.12 16.15
CA GLY A 94 7.67 -6.14 16.09
C GLY A 94 8.82 -5.71 15.17
N PRO A 95 10.05 -6.23 15.37
CA PRO A 95 11.22 -5.77 14.63
C PRO A 95 11.05 -5.83 13.10
N PHE A 96 10.40 -6.88 12.60
CA PHE A 96 10.21 -7.06 11.15
C PHE A 96 9.17 -6.09 10.56
N ASP A 97 8.04 -5.86 11.25
CA ASP A 97 7.03 -4.90 10.80
C ASP A 97 7.61 -3.47 10.76
N ALA A 98 8.39 -3.09 11.77
CA ALA A 98 9.13 -1.83 11.76
C ALA A 98 10.08 -1.73 10.56
N THR A 99 10.73 -2.84 10.20
CA THR A 99 11.64 -2.88 9.04
C THR A 99 10.90 -2.72 7.72
N LEU A 100 9.70 -3.30 7.57
CA LEU A 100 8.85 -3.08 6.38
C LEU A 100 8.48 -1.60 6.22
N LEU A 101 8.07 -0.94 7.30
CA LEU A 101 7.73 0.49 7.25
C LEU A 101 8.96 1.36 6.98
N ARG A 102 10.13 0.99 7.54
CA ARG A 102 11.40 1.67 7.29
C ARG A 102 11.81 1.56 5.83
N ALA A 103 11.67 0.39 5.21
CA ALA A 103 11.96 0.21 3.80
C ALA A 103 11.11 1.12 2.89
N VAL A 104 9.84 1.34 3.27
CA VAL A 104 8.98 2.32 2.57
C VAL A 104 9.52 3.73 2.73
N ASP A 105 9.89 4.13 3.95
CA ASP A 105 10.40 5.47 4.22
C ASP A 105 11.71 5.74 3.48
N GLU A 106 12.65 4.79 3.49
CA GLU A 106 13.92 4.88 2.79
C GLU A 106 13.74 4.98 1.27
N LEU A 107 12.85 4.16 0.68
CA LEU A 107 12.53 4.26 -0.74
C LEU A 107 11.83 5.58 -1.11
N HIS A 108 11.02 6.12 -0.19
CA HIS A 108 10.36 7.41 -0.40
C HIS A 108 11.35 8.57 -0.37
N ASP A 109 12.28 8.56 0.57
CA ASP A 109 13.20 9.67 0.82
C ASP A 109 14.47 9.58 -0.05
N GLU A 110 15.04 8.36 -0.18
CA GLU A 110 16.37 8.15 -0.77
C GLU A 110 16.34 7.34 -2.07
N SER A 111 15.17 6.82 -2.46
CA SER A 111 15.01 5.93 -3.64
C SER A 111 15.85 4.64 -3.55
N CYS A 112 16.28 4.26 -2.36
CA CYS A 112 17.11 3.08 -2.07
C CYS A 112 16.81 2.57 -0.66
N ILE A 113 16.85 1.26 -0.47
CA ILE A 113 16.80 0.64 0.86
C ILE A 113 18.24 0.55 1.39
N ALA A 114 18.44 0.96 2.63
CA ALA A 114 19.74 0.89 3.30
C ALA A 114 20.18 -0.56 3.54
N ASP A 115 21.48 -0.81 3.53
CA ASP A 115 22.04 -2.16 3.68
C ASP A 115 21.54 -2.85 4.96
N GLU A 116 21.50 -2.16 6.08
CA GLU A 116 21.01 -2.70 7.36
C GLU A 116 19.54 -3.14 7.28
N THR A 117 18.70 -2.36 6.62
CA THR A 117 17.27 -2.69 6.39
C THR A 117 17.15 -3.87 5.44
N TRP A 118 17.99 -3.89 4.39
CA TRP A 118 18.00 -4.96 3.40
C TRP A 118 18.42 -6.30 4.00
N GLU A 119 19.42 -6.32 4.86
CA GLU A 119 19.89 -7.55 5.54
C GLU A 119 18.74 -8.19 6.35
N ILE A 120 18.00 -7.39 7.13
CA ILE A 120 16.85 -7.90 7.90
C ILE A 120 15.75 -8.46 7.00
N LEU A 121 15.47 -7.80 5.87
CA LEU A 121 14.49 -8.29 4.89
C LEU A 121 14.96 -9.61 4.26
N ALA A 122 16.25 -9.72 3.90
CA ALA A 122 16.83 -10.88 3.26
C ALA A 122 16.92 -12.11 4.19
N ASP A 123 16.96 -11.91 5.50
CA ASP A 123 16.89 -13.01 6.48
C ASP A 123 15.51 -13.71 6.48
N ARG A 124 14.47 -13.04 6.00
CA ARG A 124 13.09 -13.57 6.04
C ARG A 124 12.48 -13.79 4.67
N TYR A 125 12.79 -12.97 3.70
CA TYR A 125 12.23 -13.01 2.36
C TYR A 125 13.13 -13.74 1.37
N ASP A 126 12.52 -14.50 0.47
CA ASP A 126 13.22 -15.08 -0.66
C ASP A 126 13.49 -14.04 -1.77
N ASP A 127 14.29 -14.44 -2.78
CA ASP A 127 14.66 -13.56 -3.90
C ASP A 127 13.46 -12.96 -4.63
N LYS A 128 12.35 -13.71 -4.72
CA LYS A 128 11.13 -13.22 -5.40
C LYS A 128 10.46 -12.12 -4.59
N GLN A 129 10.35 -12.31 -3.29
CA GLN A 129 9.78 -11.33 -2.38
C GLN A 129 10.63 -10.07 -2.29
N LEU A 130 11.97 -10.23 -2.28
CA LEU A 130 12.93 -9.13 -2.29
C LEU A 130 12.86 -8.32 -3.59
N ILE A 131 12.60 -8.94 -4.73
CA ILE A 131 12.35 -8.24 -6.00
C ILE A 131 10.97 -7.57 -5.99
N GLU A 132 9.94 -8.25 -5.49
CA GLU A 132 8.58 -7.71 -5.46
C GLU A 132 8.44 -6.49 -4.54
N LEU A 133 9.18 -6.43 -3.43
CA LEU A 133 9.06 -5.38 -2.42
C LEU A 133 9.27 -3.96 -2.99
N PRO A 134 10.41 -3.62 -3.59
CA PRO A 134 10.60 -2.28 -4.15
C PRO A 134 9.69 -2.01 -5.34
N MET A 135 9.33 -3.04 -6.12
CA MET A 135 8.37 -2.89 -7.22
C MET A 135 6.96 -2.59 -6.70
N LEU A 136 6.54 -3.22 -5.60
CA LEU A 136 5.27 -2.95 -4.93
C LEU A 136 5.22 -1.50 -4.44
N ILE A 137 6.22 -1.09 -3.66
CA ILE A 137 6.29 0.26 -3.09
C ILE A 137 6.33 1.31 -4.22
N GLY A 138 7.14 1.09 -5.25
CA GLY A 138 7.21 1.98 -6.42
C GLY A 138 5.89 2.05 -7.21
N GLN A 139 5.19 0.92 -7.37
CA GLN A 139 3.87 0.86 -7.98
C GLN A 139 2.86 1.72 -7.21
N TYR A 140 2.87 1.66 -5.88
CA TYR A 140 1.95 2.44 -5.07
C TYR A 140 2.32 3.92 -4.99
N HIS A 141 3.59 4.29 -5.13
CA HIS A 141 4.00 5.67 -5.39
C HIS A 141 3.46 6.19 -6.74
N LEU A 142 3.59 5.40 -7.81
CA LEU A 142 3.02 5.75 -9.13
C LEU A 142 1.50 5.98 -9.03
N VAL A 143 0.80 5.10 -8.34
CA VAL A 143 -0.65 5.23 -8.13
C VAL A 143 -0.97 6.48 -7.31
N ALA A 144 -0.25 6.72 -6.21
CA ALA A 144 -0.41 7.89 -5.36
C ALA A 144 -0.17 9.20 -6.13
N PHE A 145 0.90 9.30 -6.92
CA PHE A 145 1.17 10.47 -7.75
C PHE A 145 0.03 10.74 -8.73
N THR A 146 -0.51 9.68 -9.33
CA THR A 146 -1.63 9.79 -10.26
C THR A 146 -2.90 10.26 -9.56
N MET A 147 -3.25 9.64 -8.43
CA MET A 147 -4.44 10.00 -7.66
C MET A 147 -4.39 11.43 -7.15
N ASN A 148 -3.27 11.84 -6.57
CA ASN A 148 -3.08 13.18 -6.04
C ASN A 148 -3.12 14.24 -7.15
N SER A 149 -2.43 14.00 -8.28
CA SER A 149 -2.38 14.91 -9.41
C SER A 149 -3.75 15.09 -10.06
N LEU A 150 -4.53 14.02 -10.16
CA LEU A 150 -5.88 14.05 -10.71
C LEU A 150 -6.94 14.45 -9.67
N ARG A 151 -6.55 14.69 -8.41
CA ARG A 151 -7.42 15.08 -7.29
C ARG A 151 -8.58 14.09 -7.11
N LEU A 152 -8.25 12.80 -7.11
CA LEU A 152 -9.23 11.74 -7.02
C LEU A 152 -9.98 11.82 -5.68
N GLN A 153 -11.31 11.86 -5.75
CA GLN A 153 -12.11 11.94 -4.53
C GLN A 153 -12.28 10.55 -3.92
N ARG A 154 -12.05 10.45 -2.62
CA ARG A 154 -12.30 9.24 -1.83
C ARG A 154 -13.79 8.87 -1.89
N GLU A 155 -14.09 7.59 -1.85
CA GLU A 155 -15.47 7.12 -1.66
C GLU A 155 -16.00 7.58 -0.29
N PRO A 156 -17.30 7.95 -0.18
CA PRO A 156 -17.85 8.52 1.05
C PRO A 156 -17.75 7.63 2.29
N ASP A 157 -17.76 6.32 2.09
CA ASP A 157 -17.75 5.26 3.10
C ASP A 157 -16.35 4.68 3.37
N ALA A 158 -15.34 5.11 2.61
CA ALA A 158 -13.96 4.67 2.83
C ALA A 158 -13.31 5.42 4.01
N ASP A 159 -12.32 4.79 4.64
CA ASP A 159 -11.62 5.37 5.78
C ASP A 159 -10.87 6.66 5.43
N ARG A 160 -10.73 7.51 6.42
CA ARG A 160 -9.82 8.65 6.38
C ARG A 160 -8.48 8.31 7.03
N PHE A 161 -7.52 9.18 6.85
CA PHE A 161 -6.30 9.11 7.65
C PHE A 161 -6.64 9.17 9.14
N PRO A 162 -5.93 8.37 9.97
CA PRO A 162 -6.08 8.45 11.42
C PRO A 162 -5.57 9.79 11.93
N ASP A 163 -6.12 10.21 13.07
CA ASP A 163 -5.52 11.28 13.87
C ASP A 163 -4.33 10.70 14.64
N VAL A 164 -3.17 11.28 14.48
CA VAL A 164 -1.92 10.82 15.15
C VAL A 164 -1.47 11.71 16.29
N GLY A 165 -2.27 12.75 16.62
CA GLY A 165 -2.00 13.67 17.71
C GLY A 165 -1.08 14.80 17.33
#